data_645f6d306f501948a6312b3756f04f05
#
_entry.id   645f6d306f501948a6312b3756f04f05
#
_cell.length_a   1.000
_cell.length_b   1.000
_cell.length_c   1.000
_cell.angle_alpha   90.00
_cell.angle_beta   90.00
_cell.angle_gamma   90.00
#
_symmetry.space_group_name_H-M   'P 1'
#
loop_
_entity.id
_entity.type
_entity.pdbx_description
1 polymer ?
#
loop_
_entity_poly.entity_id
_entity_poly.type
_entity_poly.pdbx_seq_one_letter_code
_entity_poly.pdbx_strand_id
1 'polypeptide(L)'
;MEILENENYDDYAAEFQFEMIKILNETLKKHNIAFKERKEICGDFTFDFSMLIDQVKINDALPRVTFYKEDENRLYFGSSTFAFHEYAFGNTDAIFEEETEG
;
A
#
# COMPACT_ATOMS: atom_id res chain seq x y z
N MET A 1 -4.97 18.34 17.89
CA MET A 1 -4.98 17.53 16.65
C MET A 1 -6.31 16.81 16.53
N GLU A 2 -6.98 16.96 15.40
CA GLU A 2 -8.21 16.25 15.13
C GLU A 2 -7.91 14.85 14.58
N ILE A 3 -8.58 13.83 15.10
CA ILE A 3 -8.40 12.45 14.63
C ILE A 3 -9.66 12.05 13.88
N LEU A 4 -9.48 11.70 12.60
CA LEU A 4 -10.59 11.34 11.71
C LEU A 4 -10.51 9.86 11.37
N GLU A 5 -11.46 9.09 11.91
CA GLU A 5 -11.54 7.65 11.65
C GLU A 5 -12.32 7.41 10.37
N ASN A 6 -11.67 6.68 9.44
CA ASN A 6 -12.25 6.25 8.17
C ASN A 6 -12.56 7.35 7.14
N GLU A 7 -12.61 8.59 7.53
CA GLU A 7 -12.90 9.69 6.60
C GLU A 7 -11.73 9.87 5.63
N ASN A 8 -12.02 9.80 4.34
CA ASN A 8 -11.02 9.91 3.25
C ASN A 8 -9.85 8.93 3.34
N TYR A 9 -9.89 8.00 4.29
CA TYR A 9 -8.78 7.08 4.52
C TYR A 9 -8.51 6.19 3.30
N ASP A 10 -9.55 5.76 2.61
CA ASP A 10 -9.46 4.88 1.45
C ASP A 10 -8.58 5.48 0.37
N ASP A 11 -8.78 6.76 0.07
CA ASP A 11 -7.99 7.46 -0.94
C ASP A 11 -6.52 7.56 -0.54
N TYR A 12 -6.25 7.93 0.71
CA TYR A 12 -4.87 8.02 1.21
C TYR A 12 -4.18 6.65 1.20
N ALA A 13 -4.88 5.63 1.66
CA ALA A 13 -4.31 4.29 1.77
C ALA A 13 -4.00 3.69 0.40
N ALA A 14 -4.92 3.81 -0.54
CA ALA A 14 -4.73 3.30 -1.89
C ALA A 14 -3.57 3.99 -2.59
N GLU A 15 -3.48 5.31 -2.48
CA GLU A 15 -2.40 6.08 -3.08
C GLU A 15 -1.05 5.78 -2.43
N PHE A 16 -1.02 5.65 -1.11
CA PHE A 16 0.21 5.28 -0.40
C PHE A 16 0.72 3.92 -0.88
N GLN A 17 -0.16 2.94 -0.97
CA GLN A 17 0.21 1.61 -1.45
C GLN A 17 0.70 1.66 -2.90
N PHE A 18 0.05 2.43 -3.75
CA PHE A 18 0.46 2.63 -5.14
C PHE A 18 1.90 3.15 -5.21
N GLU A 19 2.22 4.17 -4.43
CA GLU A 19 3.57 4.73 -4.38
C GLU A 19 4.59 3.71 -3.84
N MET A 20 4.21 2.92 -2.85
CA MET A 20 5.07 1.85 -2.32
C MET A 20 5.39 0.82 -3.41
N ILE A 21 4.41 0.41 -4.20
CA ILE A 21 4.61 -0.56 -5.28
C ILE A 21 5.53 0.03 -6.36
N LYS A 22 5.41 1.30 -6.67
CA LYS A 22 6.31 1.98 -7.61
C LYS A 22 7.76 1.87 -7.15
N ILE A 23 8.01 2.11 -5.86
CA ILE A 23 9.35 1.99 -5.28
C ILE A 23 9.86 0.56 -5.43
N LEU A 24 9.05 -0.43 -5.10
CA LEU A 24 9.44 -1.83 -5.21
C LEU A 24 9.76 -2.20 -6.66
N ASN A 25 8.90 -1.80 -7.60
CA ASN A 25 9.12 -2.06 -9.01
C ASN A 25 10.45 -1.46 -9.51
N GLU A 26 10.71 -0.19 -9.15
CA GLU A 26 11.96 0.46 -9.55
C GLU A 26 13.18 -0.24 -8.93
N THR A 27 13.08 -0.69 -7.69
CA THR A 27 14.14 -1.46 -7.04
C THR A 27 14.42 -2.75 -7.79
N LEU A 28 13.38 -3.47 -8.16
CA LEU A 28 13.51 -4.73 -8.91
C LEU A 28 14.12 -4.51 -10.29
N LYS A 29 13.78 -3.40 -10.96
CA LYS A 29 14.41 -3.03 -12.23
C LYS A 29 15.91 -2.83 -12.08
N LYS A 30 16.33 -2.18 -11.01
CA LYS A 30 17.77 -1.97 -10.73
C LYS A 30 18.53 -3.27 -10.59
N HIS A 31 17.85 -4.33 -10.19
CA HIS A 31 18.43 -5.66 -10.02
C HIS A 31 18.19 -6.57 -11.21
N ASN A 32 17.76 -5.99 -12.33
CA ASN A 32 17.59 -6.71 -13.60
C ASN A 32 16.53 -7.82 -13.54
N ILE A 33 15.51 -7.62 -12.72
CA ILE A 33 14.37 -8.55 -12.68
C ILE A 33 13.45 -8.28 -13.85
N ALA A 34 13.08 -9.32 -14.59
CA ALA A 34 12.25 -9.17 -15.79
C ALA A 34 10.84 -8.73 -15.45
N PHE A 35 10.16 -8.12 -16.43
CA PHE A 35 8.82 -7.55 -16.29
C PHE A 35 7.82 -8.51 -15.62
N LYS A 36 7.76 -9.74 -16.11
CA LYS A 36 6.80 -10.73 -15.61
C LYS A 36 7.04 -11.04 -14.13
N GLU A 37 8.28 -11.27 -13.76
CA GLU A 37 8.67 -11.57 -12.38
C GLU A 37 8.44 -10.35 -11.48
N ARG A 38 8.72 -9.14 -11.97
CA ARG A 38 8.48 -7.93 -11.19
C ARG A 38 6.99 -7.78 -10.86
N LYS A 39 6.12 -8.04 -11.83
CA LYS A 39 4.67 -7.96 -11.61
C LYS A 39 4.21 -8.95 -10.54
N GLU A 40 4.68 -10.19 -10.62
CA GLU A 40 4.36 -11.21 -9.63
C GLU A 40 4.86 -10.83 -8.23
N ILE A 41 6.10 -10.40 -8.14
CA ILE A 41 6.71 -10.01 -6.86
C ILE A 41 5.98 -8.82 -6.24
N CYS A 42 5.69 -7.81 -7.04
CA CYS A 42 4.98 -6.62 -6.56
C CYS A 42 3.60 -6.97 -6.02
N GLY A 43 2.84 -7.79 -6.75
CA GLY A 43 1.51 -8.21 -6.32
C GLY A 43 1.55 -9.05 -5.05
N ASP A 44 2.37 -10.08 -5.06
CA ASP A 44 2.45 -11.02 -3.94
C ASP A 44 3.00 -10.36 -2.68
N PHE A 45 4.09 -9.62 -2.81
CA PHE A 45 4.68 -8.93 -1.65
C PHE A 45 3.70 -7.93 -1.06
N THR A 46 3.09 -7.12 -1.92
CA THR A 46 2.17 -6.07 -1.45
C THR A 46 0.96 -6.67 -0.75
N PHE A 47 0.41 -7.74 -1.29
CA PHE A 47 -0.71 -8.43 -0.65
C PHE A 47 -0.30 -8.97 0.72
N ASP A 48 0.81 -9.70 0.80
CA ASP A 48 1.26 -10.31 2.05
C ASP A 48 1.63 -9.27 3.10
N PHE A 49 2.34 -8.21 2.69
CA PHE A 49 2.68 -7.10 3.58
C PHE A 49 1.43 -6.39 4.09
N SER A 50 0.46 -6.19 3.23
CA SER A 50 -0.80 -5.56 3.61
C SER A 50 -1.61 -6.44 4.57
N MET A 51 -1.56 -7.75 4.40
CA MET A 51 -2.17 -8.68 5.36
C MET A 51 -1.51 -8.60 6.73
N LEU A 52 -0.21 -8.40 6.78
CA LEU A 52 0.50 -8.16 8.04
C LEU A 52 -0.10 -6.95 8.77
N ILE A 53 -0.31 -5.85 8.04
CA ILE A 53 -0.90 -4.64 8.60
C ILE A 53 -2.35 -4.86 9.03
N ASP A 54 -3.12 -5.59 8.22
CA ASP A 54 -4.56 -5.74 8.45
C ASP A 54 -4.88 -6.70 9.60
N GLN A 55 -4.10 -7.77 9.76
CA GLN A 55 -4.55 -8.92 10.55
C GLN A 55 -3.56 -9.43 11.59
N VAL A 56 -2.30 -9.03 11.54
CA VAL A 56 -1.29 -9.61 12.43
C VAL A 56 -0.97 -8.67 13.59
N LYS A 57 -1.10 -9.17 14.81
CA LYS A 57 -0.72 -8.42 16.01
C LYS A 57 0.78 -8.53 16.25
N ILE A 58 1.38 -7.41 16.61
CA ILE A 58 2.79 -7.35 17.00
C ILE A 58 2.81 -6.84 18.44
N ASN A 59 3.26 -7.70 19.36
CA ASN A 59 3.22 -7.40 20.80
C ASN A 59 1.81 -6.95 21.24
N ASP A 60 0.80 -7.70 20.82
CA ASP A 60 -0.61 -7.46 21.14
C ASP A 60 -1.19 -6.17 20.56
N ALA A 61 -0.45 -5.48 19.69
CA ALA A 61 -0.92 -4.28 19.02
C ALA A 61 -1.10 -4.55 17.52
N LEU A 62 -2.15 -3.99 16.94
CA LEU A 62 -2.34 -4.06 15.49
C LEU A 62 -1.56 -2.93 14.81
N PRO A 63 -0.69 -3.23 13.84
CA PRO A 63 -0.04 -2.17 13.09
C PRO A 63 -1.07 -1.40 12.26
N ARG A 64 -0.82 -0.12 12.04
CA ARG A 64 -1.70 0.72 11.23
C ARG A 64 -0.87 1.75 10.49
N VAL A 65 -1.27 2.03 9.27
CA VAL A 65 -0.74 3.14 8.50
C VAL A 65 -1.67 4.32 8.70
N THR A 66 -1.12 5.46 9.12
CA THR A 66 -1.90 6.68 9.34
C THR A 66 -1.33 7.81 8.50
N PHE A 67 -2.14 8.84 8.25
CA PHE A 67 -1.74 9.97 7.42
C PHE A 67 -1.98 11.27 8.17
N TYR A 68 -0.93 12.07 8.32
CA TYR A 68 -1.00 13.32 9.04
C TYR A 68 -0.93 14.50 8.06
N LYS A 69 -1.96 15.32 8.07
CA LYS A 69 -2.03 16.52 7.24
C LYS A 69 -1.63 17.73 8.09
N GLU A 70 -0.38 18.15 7.94
CA GLU A 70 0.23 19.17 8.79
C GLU A 70 -0.51 20.50 8.78
N ASP A 71 -0.89 20.99 7.60
CA ASP A 71 -1.53 22.31 7.45
C ASP A 71 -2.90 22.38 8.13
N GLU A 72 -3.56 21.24 8.31
CA GLU A 72 -4.86 21.18 8.98
C GLU A 72 -4.78 20.58 10.38
N ASN A 73 -3.60 20.10 10.77
CA ASN A 73 -3.38 19.39 12.04
C ASN A 73 -4.38 18.26 12.24
N ARG A 74 -4.53 17.41 11.22
CA ARG A 74 -5.46 16.27 11.22
C ARG A 74 -4.74 14.97 10.99
N LEU A 75 -5.15 13.94 11.73
CA LEU A 75 -4.66 12.57 11.57
C LEU A 75 -5.78 11.70 11.01
N TYR A 76 -5.50 11.05 9.88
CA TYR A 76 -6.44 10.13 9.24
C TYR A 76 -6.01 8.71 9.50
N PHE A 77 -6.93 7.87 9.99
CA PHE A 77 -6.63 6.45 10.19
C PHE A 77 -7.83 5.58 9.80
N GLY A 78 -7.54 4.33 9.47
CA GLY A 78 -8.57 3.34 9.15
C GLY A 78 -8.79 2.40 10.33
N SER A 79 -10.05 2.13 10.62
CA SER A 79 -10.40 1.14 11.63
C SER A 79 -10.10 -0.28 11.15
N SER A 80 -10.35 -1.27 12.01
CA SER A 80 -10.15 -2.68 11.67
C SER A 80 -11.03 -3.18 10.52
N THR A 81 -12.03 -2.37 10.10
CA THR A 81 -12.86 -2.72 8.95
C THR A 81 -12.19 -2.42 7.62
N PHE A 82 -11.12 -1.61 7.61
CA PHE A 82 -10.38 -1.36 6.38
C PHE A 82 -9.44 -2.50 6.07
N ALA A 83 -9.44 -2.92 4.83
CA ALA A 83 -8.63 -4.01 4.34
C ALA A 83 -7.61 -3.46 3.34
N PHE A 84 -6.44 -3.09 3.83
CA PHE A 84 -5.35 -2.52 3.04
C PHE A 84 -4.94 -3.46 1.90
N HIS A 85 -5.02 -4.76 2.15
CA HIS A 85 -4.66 -5.78 1.16
C HIS A 85 -5.59 -5.79 -0.06
N GLU A 86 -6.80 -5.25 0.04
CA GLU A 86 -7.75 -5.26 -1.08
C GLU A 86 -7.29 -4.42 -2.27
N TYR A 87 -6.40 -3.44 -2.05
CA TYR A 87 -5.88 -2.59 -3.13
C TYR A 87 -4.71 -3.21 -3.89
N ALA A 88 -4.09 -4.26 -3.33
CA ALA A 88 -2.77 -4.73 -3.76
C ALA A 88 -2.71 -5.10 -5.25
N PHE A 89 -3.62 -5.93 -5.71
CA PHE A 89 -3.57 -6.39 -7.10
C PHE A 89 -4.08 -5.33 -8.07
N GLY A 90 -5.07 -4.53 -7.69
CA GLY A 90 -5.54 -3.42 -8.51
C GLY A 90 -4.47 -2.36 -8.72
N ASN A 91 -3.77 -1.98 -7.66
CA ASN A 91 -2.66 -1.04 -7.77
C ASN A 91 -1.50 -1.60 -8.58
N THR A 92 -1.18 -2.87 -8.38
CA THR A 92 -0.12 -3.53 -9.14
C THR A 92 -0.46 -3.55 -10.63
N ASP A 93 -1.67 -3.95 -10.97
CA ASP A 93 -2.12 -3.98 -12.36
C ASP A 93 -2.04 -2.59 -12.99
N ALA A 94 -2.46 -1.54 -12.29
CA ALA A 94 -2.41 -0.18 -12.81
C ALA A 94 -0.99 0.25 -13.15
N ILE A 95 -0.02 -0.06 -12.29
CA ILE A 95 1.38 0.28 -12.51
C ILE A 95 1.94 -0.46 -13.73
N PHE A 96 1.66 -1.76 -13.84
CA PHE A 96 2.22 -2.57 -14.92
C PHE A 96 1.49 -2.38 -16.25
N GLU A 97 0.26 -1.87 -16.24
CA GLU A 97 -0.43 -1.45 -17.46
C GLU A 97 0.20 -0.21 -18.07
N GLU A 98 0.70 0.71 -17.23
CA GLU A 98 1.41 1.90 -17.70
C GLU A 98 2.80 1.56 -18.23
N GLU A 99 3.42 0.51 -17.72
CA GLU A 99 4.73 0.05 -18.15
C GLU A 99 4.55 -1.00 -19.22
N THR A 100 4.97 -0.70 -20.45
CA THR A 100 4.88 -1.68 -21.53
C THR A 100 5.99 -2.71 -21.42
N GLU A 101 5.64 -3.97 -21.61
CA GLU A 101 6.59 -5.05 -21.74
C GLU A 101 7.35 -4.88 -23.05
N GLY A 102 8.65 -4.72 -22.95
CA GLY A 102 9.40 -4.49 -24.17
C GLY A 102 10.83 -4.25 -24.01
#